data_3b406e7ea68b56b2d5cda5c82c235591
#
_entry.id   3b406e7ea68b56b2d5cda5c82c235591
#
_cell.length_a   1.000
_cell.length_b   1.000
_cell.length_c   1.000
_cell.angle_alpha   90.00
_cell.angle_beta   90.00
_cell.angle_gamma   90.00
#
_symmetry.space_group_name_H-M   'P 1'
#
loop_
_entity.id
_entity.type
_entity.pdbx_description
1 polymer ?
#
loop_
_entity_poly.entity_id
_entity_poly.type
_entity_poly.pdbx_seq_one_letter_code
_entity_poly.pdbx_strand_id
1 'polypeptide(L)'
;MSLPIMKQFARRFSIMANPLVAVCQMTSTNDKEKNLQTVRELVEKAKSRAACIAFFPEACDYLTDNKKDTIAMAQPLNGSIVSSYKEIAKANKIWLSLGGLHEALDNNENHISNTHIVINSEGEIASSYRKMHLFDMDNKTTGVRLMESDYVLAGQKIEPPITTPIGKLGLSICYDMRFPELSLSLRNMGAEILTYPSAFTYQTGAAHWEVLLRARAIETQCYVIAAAQTGTHNKKRVSWGHAMVIDPWGTIIAQCSEKPDMILAEIDLDLLKQVRQNMPCENHRRTDLYPKVKPL
;
A
#
# COMPACT_ATOMS: atom_id res chain seq x y z
N MET A 1 50.82 14.97 42.94
CA MET A 1 49.37 14.76 43.07
C MET A 1 48.79 14.70 41.65
N SER A 2 48.48 13.52 41.25
CA SER A 2 47.99 13.17 39.89
C SER A 2 46.49 13.37 39.80
N LEU A 3 46.04 14.10 38.77
CA LEU A 3 44.63 14.18 38.41
C LEU A 3 44.22 12.89 37.68
N PRO A 4 43.20 12.15 38.12
CA PRO A 4 42.72 10.98 37.44
C PRO A 4 41.66 11.35 36.38
N ILE A 5 41.97 11.01 35.12
CA ILE A 5 41.11 10.25 34.22
C ILE A 5 39.64 10.70 34.15
N MET A 6 39.35 11.60 33.23
CA MET A 6 38.04 11.60 32.53
C MET A 6 38.13 10.84 31.22
N LYS A 7 38.34 9.51 31.30
CA LYS A 7 37.96 8.58 30.23
C LYS A 7 36.55 8.11 30.56
N GLN A 8 35.53 8.79 30.06
CA GLN A 8 34.18 8.25 30.14
C GLN A 8 33.35 8.58 28.92
N PHE A 9 33.09 7.48 28.21
CA PHE A 9 31.90 7.24 27.43
C PHE A 9 31.58 8.15 26.23
N ALA A 10 32.43 8.10 25.21
CA ALA A 10 31.93 8.12 23.85
C ALA A 10 31.30 6.73 23.55
N ARG A 11 30.14 6.41 24.09
CA ARG A 11 29.24 5.46 23.48
C ARG A 11 28.87 6.11 22.15
N ARG A 12 29.52 5.69 21.06
CA ARG A 12 28.99 5.81 19.71
C ARG A 12 27.69 5.00 19.72
N PHE A 13 26.59 5.64 20.08
CA PHE A 13 25.30 5.25 19.54
C PHE A 13 25.42 5.52 18.04
N SER A 14 25.74 4.49 17.28
CA SER A 14 25.35 4.47 15.88
C SER A 14 23.83 4.54 15.93
N ILE A 15 23.27 5.74 15.81
CA ILE A 15 21.86 5.93 15.50
C ILE A 15 21.77 5.33 14.11
N MET A 16 21.33 4.07 14.02
CA MET A 16 21.00 3.47 12.75
C MET A 16 19.90 4.36 12.19
N ALA A 17 20.14 4.99 11.06
CA ALA A 17 19.15 5.83 10.41
C ALA A 17 17.88 4.98 10.16
N ASN A 18 16.72 5.55 10.46
CA ASN A 18 15.46 4.89 10.19
C ASN A 18 15.35 4.49 8.73
N PRO A 19 14.75 3.33 8.40
CA PRO A 19 14.59 2.92 7.03
C PRO A 19 13.71 3.90 6.24
N LEU A 20 14.15 4.22 5.02
CA LEU A 20 13.47 5.14 4.13
C LEU A 20 12.57 4.36 3.15
N VAL A 21 11.34 4.80 3.01
CA VAL A 21 10.37 4.30 2.04
C VAL A 21 10.17 5.28 0.90
N ALA A 22 9.91 4.77 -0.30
CA ALA A 22 9.44 5.56 -1.44
C ALA A 22 7.97 5.22 -1.72
N VAL A 23 7.12 6.24 -1.83
CA VAL A 23 5.70 6.05 -2.16
C VAL A 23 5.39 6.76 -3.46
N CYS A 24 4.99 5.97 -4.44
CA CYS A 24 4.86 6.40 -5.83
C CYS A 24 3.42 6.80 -6.15
N GLN A 25 3.30 7.84 -6.95
CA GLN A 25 2.07 8.31 -7.54
C GLN A 25 2.25 8.34 -9.06
N MET A 26 1.36 7.67 -9.78
CA MET A 26 1.49 7.55 -11.24
C MET A 26 0.14 7.66 -11.94
N THR A 27 0.17 7.84 -13.26
CA THR A 27 -1.01 7.81 -14.13
C THR A 27 -0.89 6.61 -15.07
N SER A 28 -1.46 5.48 -14.67
CA SER A 28 -1.49 4.29 -15.51
C SER A 28 -2.42 4.47 -16.71
N THR A 29 -2.05 3.87 -17.83
CA THR A 29 -2.83 3.81 -19.07
C THR A 29 -3.08 2.35 -19.45
N ASN A 30 -3.71 2.10 -20.60
CA ASN A 30 -3.84 0.76 -21.16
C ASN A 30 -2.53 0.21 -21.81
N ASP A 31 -1.47 0.99 -21.83
CA ASP A 31 -0.16 0.60 -22.33
C ASP A 31 0.70 0.03 -21.18
N LYS A 32 0.77 -1.31 -21.10
CA LYS A 32 1.53 -2.03 -20.07
C LYS A 32 3.02 -1.72 -20.10
N GLU A 33 3.60 -1.60 -21.28
CA GLU A 33 5.04 -1.36 -21.42
C GLU A 33 5.41 0.03 -20.92
N LYS A 34 4.58 1.02 -21.25
CA LYS A 34 4.75 2.40 -20.74
C LYS A 34 4.61 2.45 -19.21
N ASN A 35 3.63 1.75 -18.66
CA ASN A 35 3.44 1.70 -17.20
C ASN A 35 4.62 0.97 -16.52
N LEU A 36 5.08 -0.14 -17.09
CA LEU A 36 6.26 -0.87 -16.60
C LEU A 36 7.52 0.00 -16.65
N GLN A 37 7.71 0.77 -17.72
CA GLN A 37 8.83 1.70 -17.83
C GLN A 37 8.75 2.80 -16.75
N THR A 38 7.56 3.34 -16.48
CA THR A 38 7.33 4.29 -15.37
C THR A 38 7.69 3.67 -14.01
N VAL A 39 7.30 2.41 -13.78
CA VAL A 39 7.68 1.70 -12.53
C VAL A 39 9.20 1.56 -12.45
N ARG A 40 9.88 1.21 -13.53
CA ARG A 40 11.35 1.09 -13.58
C ARG A 40 12.04 2.40 -13.19
N GLU A 41 11.65 3.49 -13.81
CA GLU A 41 12.20 4.83 -13.54
C GLU A 41 11.99 5.27 -12.09
N LEU A 42 10.79 5.02 -11.54
CA LEU A 42 10.48 5.34 -10.14
C LEU A 42 11.30 4.47 -9.17
N VAL A 43 11.53 3.19 -9.49
CA VAL A 43 12.37 2.30 -8.68
C VAL A 43 13.84 2.77 -8.70
N GLU A 44 14.37 3.12 -9.85
CA GLU A 44 15.72 3.67 -9.98
C GLU A 44 15.88 4.97 -9.19
N LYS A 45 14.89 5.87 -9.27
CA LYS A 45 14.80 7.10 -8.47
C LYS A 45 14.75 6.79 -6.97
N ALA A 46 13.91 5.83 -6.54
CA ALA A 46 13.80 5.40 -5.14
C ALA A 46 15.16 4.86 -4.63
N LYS A 47 15.80 3.99 -5.41
CA LYS A 47 17.11 3.44 -5.09
C LYS A 47 18.19 4.50 -4.97
N SER A 48 18.22 5.48 -5.89
CA SER A 48 19.17 6.60 -5.84
C SER A 48 19.02 7.47 -4.60
N ARG A 49 17.86 7.42 -3.94
CA ARG A 49 17.51 8.10 -2.70
C ARG A 49 17.62 7.22 -1.46
N ALA A 50 18.23 6.04 -1.58
CA ALA A 50 18.47 5.07 -0.51
C ALA A 50 17.15 4.50 0.12
N ALA A 51 16.02 4.54 -0.58
CA ALA A 51 14.83 3.84 -0.14
C ALA A 51 15.06 2.32 -0.18
N CYS A 52 14.59 1.61 0.86
CA CYS A 52 14.71 0.15 0.94
C CYS A 52 13.49 -0.59 0.38
N ILE A 53 12.37 0.10 0.23
CA ILE A 53 11.13 -0.40 -0.37
C ILE A 53 10.41 0.72 -1.13
N ALA A 54 9.80 0.37 -2.27
CA ALA A 54 8.99 1.27 -3.07
C ALA A 54 7.56 0.75 -3.17
N PHE A 55 6.58 1.64 -2.95
CA PHE A 55 5.15 1.36 -2.97
C PHE A 55 4.50 1.94 -4.22
N PHE A 56 3.75 1.11 -4.93
CA PHE A 56 3.04 1.46 -6.16
C PHE A 56 1.53 1.36 -5.98
N PRO A 57 0.74 2.18 -6.69
CA PRO A 57 -0.70 2.20 -6.53
C PRO A 57 -1.42 1.00 -7.15
N GLU A 58 -2.71 0.86 -6.84
CA GLU A 58 -3.65 -0.03 -7.54
C GLU A 58 -3.63 0.23 -9.05
N ALA A 59 -3.72 -0.83 -9.85
CA ALA A 59 -3.66 -0.78 -11.32
C ALA A 59 -2.36 -0.17 -11.88
N CYS A 60 -1.22 -0.37 -11.21
CA CYS A 60 0.07 0.09 -11.72
C CYS A 60 0.54 -0.69 -12.96
N ASP A 61 -0.04 -1.85 -13.24
CA ASP A 61 0.20 -2.64 -14.43
C ASP A 61 -0.52 -2.08 -15.67
N TYR A 62 -1.83 -1.78 -15.59
CA TYR A 62 -2.58 -1.10 -16.64
C TYR A 62 -3.95 -0.62 -16.12
N LEU A 63 -4.60 0.26 -16.92
CA LEU A 63 -5.93 0.75 -16.66
C LEU A 63 -6.66 0.97 -17.98
N THR A 64 -7.72 0.18 -18.25
CA THR A 64 -8.48 0.19 -19.50
C THR A 64 -9.80 0.97 -19.41
N ASP A 65 -10.48 1.12 -20.54
CA ASP A 65 -11.77 1.82 -20.67
C ASP A 65 -12.98 0.91 -20.40
N ASN A 66 -12.78 -0.42 -20.39
CA ASN A 66 -13.88 -1.36 -20.33
C ASN A 66 -13.43 -2.72 -19.74
N LYS A 67 -14.40 -3.49 -19.23
CA LYS A 67 -14.17 -4.79 -18.58
C LYS A 67 -13.52 -5.84 -19.49
N LYS A 68 -13.95 -5.91 -20.76
CA LYS A 68 -13.48 -6.92 -21.70
C LYS A 68 -11.97 -6.81 -21.90
N ASP A 69 -11.47 -5.60 -22.11
CA ASP A 69 -10.04 -5.37 -22.27
C ASP A 69 -9.30 -5.58 -20.95
N THR A 70 -9.92 -5.20 -19.82
CA THR A 70 -9.34 -5.46 -18.49
C THR A 70 -9.09 -6.96 -18.28
N ILE A 71 -10.07 -7.82 -18.57
CA ILE A 71 -9.94 -9.27 -18.44
C ILE A 71 -8.93 -9.82 -19.46
N ALA A 72 -9.03 -9.40 -20.71
CA ALA A 72 -8.18 -9.93 -21.81
C ALA A 72 -6.68 -9.62 -21.61
N MET A 73 -6.37 -8.51 -20.91
CA MET A 73 -5.00 -8.10 -20.64
C MET A 73 -4.43 -8.69 -19.34
N ALA A 74 -5.25 -9.31 -18.49
CA ALA A 74 -4.78 -9.88 -17.22
C ALA A 74 -3.78 -11.02 -17.44
N GLN A 75 -2.85 -11.17 -16.53
CA GLN A 75 -1.84 -12.23 -16.54
C GLN A 75 -1.79 -12.95 -15.19
N PRO A 76 -1.43 -14.23 -15.16
CA PRO A 76 -1.20 -14.92 -13.90
C PRO A 76 0.05 -14.36 -13.19
N LEU A 77 0.19 -14.59 -11.87
CA LEU A 77 1.33 -14.08 -11.10
C LEU A 77 2.70 -14.65 -11.54
N ASN A 78 2.74 -15.67 -12.37
CA ASN A 78 3.94 -16.18 -13.04
C ASN A 78 4.10 -15.64 -14.47
N GLY A 79 3.28 -14.68 -14.88
CA GLY A 79 3.32 -14.06 -16.21
C GLY A 79 4.48 -13.07 -16.38
N SER A 80 4.61 -12.54 -17.61
CA SER A 80 5.74 -11.70 -18.02
C SER A 80 5.82 -10.39 -17.22
N ILE A 81 4.68 -9.75 -16.92
CA ILE A 81 4.68 -8.46 -16.19
C ILE A 81 5.22 -8.61 -14.77
N VAL A 82 4.79 -9.66 -14.04
CA VAL A 82 5.29 -9.94 -12.70
C VAL A 82 6.75 -10.38 -12.75
N SER A 83 7.16 -11.15 -13.77
CA SER A 83 8.56 -11.50 -13.99
C SER A 83 9.42 -10.26 -14.16
N SER A 84 8.98 -9.27 -14.93
CA SER A 84 9.69 -7.99 -15.08
C SER A 84 9.80 -7.22 -13.75
N TYR A 85 8.76 -7.19 -12.93
CA TYR A 85 8.83 -6.58 -11.59
C TYR A 85 9.83 -7.31 -10.67
N LYS A 86 9.90 -8.65 -10.74
CA LYS A 86 10.87 -9.45 -9.98
C LYS A 86 12.31 -9.12 -10.41
N GLU A 87 12.56 -8.97 -11.69
CA GLU A 87 13.85 -8.56 -12.22
C GLU A 87 14.23 -7.13 -11.78
N ILE A 88 13.28 -6.18 -11.82
CA ILE A 88 13.49 -4.80 -11.34
C ILE A 88 13.86 -4.79 -9.86
N ALA A 89 13.13 -5.52 -9.01
CA ALA A 89 13.43 -5.64 -7.59
C ALA A 89 14.83 -6.17 -7.33
N LYS A 90 15.19 -7.28 -7.99
CA LYS A 90 16.48 -7.96 -7.87
C LYS A 90 17.63 -7.09 -8.36
N ALA A 91 17.51 -6.48 -9.53
CA ALA A 91 18.55 -5.65 -10.13
C ALA A 91 18.86 -4.41 -9.27
N ASN A 92 17.86 -3.83 -8.64
CA ASN A 92 17.99 -2.65 -7.78
C ASN A 92 18.22 -2.99 -6.30
N LYS A 93 18.12 -4.27 -5.90
CA LYS A 93 18.17 -4.71 -4.51
C LYS A 93 17.23 -3.90 -3.61
N ILE A 94 15.98 -3.77 -4.03
CA ILE A 94 14.93 -3.01 -3.36
C ILE A 94 13.64 -3.83 -3.29
N TRP A 95 12.92 -3.74 -2.19
CA TRP A 95 11.59 -4.34 -2.09
C TRP A 95 10.57 -3.54 -2.88
N LEU A 96 9.59 -4.23 -3.47
CA LEU A 96 8.47 -3.61 -4.19
C LEU A 96 7.14 -4.04 -3.57
N SER A 97 6.27 -3.09 -3.28
CA SER A 97 4.88 -3.29 -2.93
C SER A 97 4.03 -2.81 -4.12
N LEU A 98 3.48 -3.75 -4.87
CA LEU A 98 2.75 -3.51 -6.11
C LEU A 98 1.26 -3.78 -5.85
N GLY A 99 0.53 -2.71 -5.57
CA GLY A 99 -0.84 -2.82 -5.11
C GLY A 99 -1.85 -2.93 -6.24
N GLY A 100 -2.67 -4.02 -6.23
CA GLY A 100 -3.81 -4.16 -7.12
C GLY A 100 -3.48 -4.43 -8.57
N LEU A 101 -2.65 -5.44 -8.84
CA LEU A 101 -2.42 -5.96 -10.19
C LEU A 101 -3.64 -6.77 -10.66
N HIS A 102 -3.87 -6.79 -11.97
CA HIS A 102 -4.92 -7.59 -12.59
C HIS A 102 -4.43 -9.03 -12.80
N GLU A 103 -4.76 -9.91 -11.86
CA GLU A 103 -4.37 -11.32 -11.87
C GLU A 103 -5.38 -12.17 -12.63
N ALA A 104 -4.94 -12.81 -13.73
CA ALA A 104 -5.71 -13.85 -14.40
C ALA A 104 -5.78 -15.11 -13.52
N LEU A 105 -6.96 -15.68 -13.40
CA LEU A 105 -7.23 -16.86 -12.58
C LEU A 105 -7.25 -18.13 -13.45
N ASP A 106 -6.69 -19.22 -12.91
CA ASP A 106 -6.76 -20.52 -13.55
C ASP A 106 -8.22 -20.93 -13.74
N ASN A 107 -8.56 -21.40 -14.95
CA ASN A 107 -9.89 -21.88 -15.31
C ASN A 107 -11.03 -20.86 -15.15
N ASN A 108 -10.74 -19.57 -15.22
CA ASN A 108 -11.76 -18.52 -15.18
C ASN A 108 -11.48 -17.42 -16.21
N GLU A 109 -12.10 -17.53 -17.37
CA GLU A 109 -11.94 -16.57 -18.48
C GLU A 109 -12.82 -15.31 -18.34
N ASN A 110 -13.76 -15.31 -17.40
CA ASN A 110 -14.73 -14.23 -17.23
C ASN A 110 -14.41 -13.29 -16.07
N HIS A 111 -13.54 -13.73 -15.15
CA HIS A 111 -13.17 -12.95 -13.97
C HIS A 111 -11.67 -13.01 -13.71
N ILE A 112 -11.18 -11.96 -13.08
CA ILE A 112 -9.81 -11.82 -12.61
C ILE A 112 -9.81 -11.58 -11.10
N SER A 113 -8.62 -11.50 -10.49
CA SER A 113 -8.46 -10.95 -9.14
C SER A 113 -7.70 -9.63 -9.18
N ASN A 114 -8.02 -8.75 -8.25
CA ASN A 114 -7.27 -7.53 -7.97
C ASN A 114 -6.28 -7.87 -6.85
N THR A 115 -4.99 -8.01 -7.17
CA THR A 115 -4.02 -8.65 -6.29
C THR A 115 -2.83 -7.76 -5.96
N HIS A 116 -2.64 -7.48 -4.67
CA HIS A 116 -1.48 -6.79 -4.13
C HIS A 116 -0.36 -7.82 -3.88
N ILE A 117 0.78 -7.63 -4.52
CA ILE A 117 1.96 -8.47 -4.29
C ILE A 117 3.09 -7.67 -3.67
N VAL A 118 3.87 -8.31 -2.81
CA VAL A 118 5.13 -7.78 -2.29
C VAL A 118 6.27 -8.66 -2.77
N ILE A 119 7.25 -8.04 -3.42
CA ILE A 119 8.45 -8.69 -3.95
C ILE A 119 9.64 -8.25 -3.12
N ASN A 120 10.46 -9.20 -2.65
CA ASN A 120 11.67 -8.91 -1.88
C ASN A 120 12.84 -8.48 -2.78
N SER A 121 13.94 -8.06 -2.17
CA SER A 121 15.17 -7.61 -2.89
C SER A 121 15.85 -8.71 -3.72
N GLU A 122 15.48 -9.97 -3.52
CA GLU A 122 15.99 -11.11 -4.29
C GLU A 122 15.10 -11.44 -5.51
N GLY A 123 14.00 -10.69 -5.68
CA GLY A 123 13.03 -10.88 -6.76
C GLY A 123 12.04 -12.00 -6.52
N GLU A 124 11.78 -12.35 -5.27
CA GLU A 124 10.80 -13.38 -4.90
C GLU A 124 9.51 -12.74 -4.38
N ILE A 125 8.36 -13.31 -4.68
CA ILE A 125 7.08 -12.90 -4.09
C ILE A 125 7.08 -13.32 -2.61
N ALA A 126 7.17 -12.33 -1.72
CA ALA A 126 7.15 -12.54 -0.28
C ALA A 126 5.72 -12.69 0.26
N SER A 127 4.74 -12.05 -0.37
CA SER A 127 3.32 -12.19 -0.04
C SER A 127 2.43 -11.75 -1.20
N SER A 128 1.17 -12.23 -1.19
CA SER A 128 0.13 -11.78 -2.12
C SER A 128 -1.21 -11.75 -1.41
N TYR A 129 -1.99 -10.68 -1.65
CA TYR A 129 -3.31 -10.46 -1.09
C TYR A 129 -4.30 -10.12 -2.20
N ARG A 130 -5.41 -10.85 -2.30
CA ARG A 130 -6.52 -10.56 -3.20
C ARG A 130 -7.54 -9.66 -2.51
N LYS A 131 -7.92 -8.56 -3.15
CA LYS A 131 -8.88 -7.56 -2.63
C LYS A 131 -10.17 -8.22 -2.16
N MET A 132 -10.53 -8.00 -0.90
CA MET A 132 -11.72 -8.60 -0.28
C MET A 132 -12.98 -7.78 -0.55
N HIS A 133 -12.88 -6.44 -0.51
CA HIS A 133 -14.01 -5.55 -0.68
C HIS A 133 -13.97 -4.92 -2.06
N LEU A 134 -14.90 -5.32 -2.91
CA LEU A 134 -15.01 -4.82 -4.27
C LEU A 134 -15.79 -3.50 -4.31
N PHE A 135 -15.34 -2.58 -5.17
CA PHE A 135 -15.97 -1.27 -5.30
C PHE A 135 -17.18 -1.35 -6.21
N ASP A 136 -18.33 -1.59 -5.61
CA ASP A 136 -19.62 -1.61 -6.29
C ASP A 136 -20.41 -0.34 -5.92
N MET A 137 -20.68 0.48 -6.92
CA MET A 137 -21.47 1.70 -6.79
C MET A 137 -22.53 1.76 -7.90
N ASP A 138 -23.77 1.81 -7.50
CA ASP A 138 -24.92 2.00 -8.40
C ASP A 138 -25.73 3.24 -7.94
N ASN A 139 -25.36 4.40 -8.46
CA ASN A 139 -26.02 5.65 -8.13
C ASN A 139 -27.22 5.86 -9.06
N LYS A 140 -28.42 5.54 -8.55
CA LYS A 140 -29.68 5.66 -9.30
C LYS A 140 -30.02 7.11 -9.68
N THR A 141 -29.54 8.10 -8.93
CA THR A 141 -29.81 9.52 -9.18
C THR A 141 -29.00 10.07 -10.35
N THR A 142 -27.73 9.70 -10.43
CA THR A 142 -26.82 10.18 -11.48
C THR A 142 -26.69 9.21 -12.66
N GLY A 143 -27.21 7.99 -12.54
CA GLY A 143 -27.05 6.91 -13.52
C GLY A 143 -25.64 6.32 -13.59
N VAL A 144 -24.74 6.74 -12.70
CA VAL A 144 -23.37 6.20 -12.66
C VAL A 144 -23.36 4.82 -12.01
N ARG A 145 -22.94 3.82 -12.78
CA ARG A 145 -22.80 2.43 -12.31
C ARG A 145 -21.35 1.96 -12.51
N LEU A 146 -20.68 1.69 -11.40
CA LEU A 146 -19.33 1.13 -11.34
C LEU A 146 -19.40 -0.14 -10.49
N MET A 147 -19.26 -1.30 -11.12
CA MET A 147 -19.39 -2.61 -10.47
C MET A 147 -18.10 -3.39 -10.71
N GLU A 148 -17.21 -3.39 -9.71
CA GLU A 148 -15.98 -4.17 -9.77
C GLU A 148 -16.29 -5.68 -9.74
N SER A 149 -17.34 -6.08 -9.00
CA SER A 149 -17.81 -7.47 -8.91
C SER A 149 -18.29 -8.07 -10.23
N ASP A 150 -18.56 -7.25 -11.24
CA ASP A 150 -18.93 -7.76 -12.58
C ASP A 150 -17.78 -8.49 -13.29
N TYR A 151 -16.52 -8.30 -12.86
CA TYR A 151 -15.34 -8.87 -13.52
C TYR A 151 -14.19 -9.23 -12.56
N VAL A 152 -14.29 -8.90 -11.28
CA VAL A 152 -13.30 -9.24 -10.24
C VAL A 152 -13.93 -10.17 -9.23
N LEU A 153 -13.22 -11.23 -8.85
CA LEU A 153 -13.60 -12.09 -7.73
C LEU A 153 -12.99 -11.58 -6.44
N ALA A 154 -13.81 -11.47 -5.40
CA ALA A 154 -13.37 -11.06 -4.07
C ALA A 154 -12.44 -12.11 -3.44
N GLY A 155 -11.36 -11.65 -2.81
CA GLY A 155 -10.49 -12.47 -1.98
C GLY A 155 -11.25 -13.07 -0.78
N GLN A 156 -10.83 -14.25 -0.36
CA GLN A 156 -11.50 -15.02 0.69
C GLN A 156 -10.66 -15.13 1.97
N LYS A 157 -9.53 -14.41 2.03
CA LYS A 157 -8.56 -14.58 3.11
C LYS A 157 -7.87 -13.26 3.46
N ILE A 158 -7.73 -12.99 4.75
CA ILE A 158 -6.84 -11.95 5.27
C ILE A 158 -5.42 -12.54 5.31
N GLU A 159 -4.48 -11.93 4.61
CA GLU A 159 -3.10 -12.39 4.65
C GLU A 159 -2.40 -11.86 5.91
N PRO A 160 -1.69 -12.72 6.67
CA PRO A 160 -0.93 -12.28 7.83
C PRO A 160 0.12 -11.23 7.45
N PRO A 161 0.39 -10.24 8.33
CA PRO A 161 1.44 -9.26 8.08
C PRO A 161 2.80 -9.91 7.88
N ILE A 162 3.54 -9.46 6.88
CA ILE A 162 4.87 -9.99 6.53
C ILE A 162 5.98 -9.11 7.09
N THR A 163 7.10 -9.72 7.45
CA THR A 163 8.31 -9.00 7.87
C THR A 163 9.01 -8.41 6.65
N THR A 164 9.28 -7.10 6.71
CA THR A 164 9.97 -6.32 5.68
C THR A 164 11.10 -5.52 6.32
N PRO A 165 11.98 -4.86 5.55
CA PRO A 165 13.01 -3.98 6.10
C PRO A 165 12.49 -2.81 6.96
N ILE A 166 11.21 -2.47 6.85
CA ILE A 166 10.59 -1.34 7.57
C ILE A 166 9.68 -1.77 8.73
N GLY A 167 9.52 -3.08 8.97
CA GLY A 167 8.62 -3.65 9.96
C GLY A 167 7.58 -4.58 9.36
N LYS A 168 6.56 -4.95 10.16
CA LYS A 168 5.49 -5.88 9.76
C LYS A 168 4.42 -5.17 8.94
N LEU A 169 4.34 -5.53 7.67
CA LEU A 169 3.47 -4.92 6.66
C LEU A 169 2.17 -5.70 6.50
N GLY A 170 1.03 -5.05 6.76
CA GLY A 170 -0.31 -5.56 6.50
C GLY A 170 -0.81 -5.07 5.15
N LEU A 171 -1.34 -5.99 4.33
CA LEU A 171 -1.75 -5.73 2.95
C LEU A 171 -3.26 -5.48 2.86
N SER A 172 -3.64 -4.46 2.09
CA SER A 172 -5.00 -4.19 1.65
C SER A 172 -4.97 -3.48 0.29
N ILE A 173 -6.14 -3.19 -0.30
CA ILE A 173 -6.25 -2.49 -1.58
C ILE A 173 -7.43 -1.52 -1.52
N CYS A 174 -7.17 -0.22 -1.73
CA CYS A 174 -8.13 0.81 -2.11
C CYS A 174 -9.42 0.81 -1.26
N TYR A 175 -10.49 0.21 -1.75
CA TYR A 175 -11.81 0.19 -1.11
C TYR A 175 -11.80 -0.49 0.26
N ASP A 176 -10.85 -1.38 0.52
CA ASP A 176 -10.64 -2.03 1.82
C ASP A 176 -10.48 -1.01 2.96
N MET A 177 -9.96 0.20 2.67
CA MET A 177 -9.80 1.23 3.70
C MET A 177 -11.12 1.71 4.32
N ARG A 178 -12.27 1.43 3.70
CA ARG A 178 -13.58 1.80 4.26
C ARG A 178 -14.06 0.85 5.36
N PHE A 179 -13.39 -0.29 5.51
CA PHE A 179 -13.74 -1.35 6.44
C PHE A 179 -12.71 -1.43 7.58
N PRO A 180 -12.96 -0.76 8.72
CA PRO A 180 -12.02 -0.73 9.84
C PRO A 180 -11.72 -2.11 10.40
N GLU A 181 -12.62 -3.08 10.24
CA GLU A 181 -12.48 -4.44 10.71
C GLU A 181 -11.25 -5.13 10.12
N LEU A 182 -10.98 -4.95 8.83
CA LEU A 182 -9.77 -5.48 8.18
C LEU A 182 -8.51 -4.86 8.77
N SER A 183 -8.50 -3.53 8.95
CA SER A 183 -7.38 -2.79 9.52
C SER A 183 -7.07 -3.24 10.96
N LEU A 184 -8.13 -3.42 11.77
CA LEU A 184 -8.03 -3.91 13.14
C LEU A 184 -7.59 -5.37 13.19
N SER A 185 -8.07 -6.22 12.27
CA SER A 185 -7.60 -7.61 12.14
C SER A 185 -6.10 -7.66 11.86
N LEU A 186 -5.61 -6.91 10.87
CA LEU A 186 -4.19 -6.82 10.54
C LEU A 186 -3.36 -6.30 11.74
N ARG A 187 -3.87 -5.26 12.44
CA ARG A 187 -3.26 -4.75 13.67
C ARG A 187 -3.15 -5.84 14.74
N ASN A 188 -4.22 -6.62 14.96
CA ASN A 188 -4.27 -7.69 15.95
C ASN A 188 -3.36 -8.88 15.58
N MET A 189 -3.10 -9.08 14.29
CA MET A 189 -2.11 -10.03 13.77
C MET A 189 -0.67 -9.50 13.86
N GLY A 190 -0.47 -8.28 14.38
CA GLY A 190 0.83 -7.70 14.65
C GLY A 190 1.35 -6.73 13.57
N ALA A 191 0.51 -6.24 12.66
CA ALA A 191 0.92 -5.20 11.73
C ALA A 191 1.44 -3.94 12.44
N GLU A 192 2.50 -3.39 11.91
CA GLU A 192 3.10 -2.12 12.30
C GLU A 192 2.83 -1.04 11.24
N ILE A 193 2.65 -1.49 10.00
CA ILE A 193 2.36 -0.65 8.84
C ILE A 193 1.18 -1.25 8.09
N LEU A 194 0.22 -0.42 7.68
CA LEU A 194 -0.91 -0.77 6.82
C LEU A 194 -0.74 -0.10 5.47
N THR A 195 -1.06 -0.83 4.39
CA THR A 195 -0.93 -0.31 3.02
C THR A 195 -2.29 -0.18 2.36
N TYR A 196 -2.49 0.92 1.63
CA TYR A 196 -3.71 1.19 0.86
C TYR A 196 -3.37 1.72 -0.54
N PRO A 197 -2.73 0.90 -1.39
CA PRO A 197 -2.54 1.26 -2.79
C PRO A 197 -3.90 1.49 -3.45
N SER A 198 -4.08 2.59 -4.17
CA SER A 198 -5.43 3.01 -4.55
C SER A 198 -5.51 3.73 -5.89
N ALA A 199 -6.73 3.64 -6.49
CA ALA A 199 -7.16 4.42 -7.63
C ALA A 199 -8.51 5.11 -7.32
N PHE A 200 -8.52 5.99 -6.32
CA PHE A 200 -9.72 6.73 -5.88
C PHE A 200 -10.21 7.67 -6.97
N THR A 201 -11.52 7.70 -7.20
CA THR A 201 -12.12 8.71 -8.07
C THR A 201 -11.90 10.10 -7.49
N TYR A 202 -11.85 11.13 -8.34
CA TYR A 202 -11.58 12.50 -7.92
C TYR A 202 -12.55 12.96 -6.81
N GLN A 203 -13.86 12.74 -6.99
CA GLN A 203 -14.88 13.19 -6.05
C GLN A 203 -14.77 12.51 -4.67
N THR A 204 -14.62 11.19 -4.64
CA THR A 204 -14.49 10.46 -3.38
C THR A 204 -13.12 10.67 -2.74
N GLY A 205 -12.09 10.90 -3.55
CA GLY A 205 -10.76 11.23 -3.07
C GLY A 205 -10.74 12.55 -2.31
N ALA A 206 -11.25 13.61 -2.93
CA ALA A 206 -11.32 14.93 -2.31
C ALA A 206 -12.08 14.94 -0.97
N ALA A 207 -13.14 14.12 -0.86
CA ALA A 207 -13.97 14.09 0.35
C ALA A 207 -13.49 13.12 1.44
N HIS A 208 -12.88 11.98 1.06
CA HIS A 208 -12.71 10.85 2.01
C HIS A 208 -11.26 10.40 2.18
N TRP A 209 -10.37 10.63 1.21
CA TRP A 209 -9.04 10.03 1.15
C TRP A 209 -8.21 10.27 2.41
N GLU A 210 -7.93 11.52 2.72
CA GLU A 210 -7.14 11.91 3.89
C GLU A 210 -7.79 11.47 5.20
N VAL A 211 -9.10 11.76 5.34
CA VAL A 211 -9.85 11.49 6.58
C VAL A 211 -9.82 10.00 6.92
N LEU A 212 -10.08 9.13 5.91
CA LEU A 212 -10.09 7.68 6.14
C LEU A 212 -8.69 7.16 6.48
N LEU A 213 -7.66 7.56 5.75
CA LEU A 213 -6.29 7.09 5.99
C LEU A 213 -5.77 7.52 7.36
N ARG A 214 -6.03 8.77 7.77
CA ARG A 214 -5.70 9.24 9.12
C ARG A 214 -6.47 8.50 10.20
N ALA A 215 -7.76 8.21 9.97
CA ALA A 215 -8.55 7.40 10.89
C ALA A 215 -7.94 6.00 11.06
N ARG A 216 -7.53 5.34 9.95
CA ARG A 216 -6.87 4.02 10.02
C ARG A 216 -5.56 4.08 10.80
N ALA A 217 -4.74 5.10 10.61
CA ALA A 217 -3.50 5.28 11.38
C ALA A 217 -3.78 5.45 12.89
N ILE A 218 -4.72 6.33 13.24
CA ILE A 218 -5.03 6.67 14.64
C ILE A 218 -5.65 5.48 15.38
N GLU A 219 -6.67 4.83 14.82
CA GLU A 219 -7.42 3.75 15.50
C GLU A 219 -6.60 2.46 15.65
N THR A 220 -5.67 2.20 14.71
CA THR A 220 -4.80 1.01 14.75
C THR A 220 -3.44 1.29 15.39
N GLN A 221 -3.06 2.56 15.52
CA GLN A 221 -1.73 2.98 15.96
C GLN A 221 -0.64 2.31 15.11
N CYS A 222 -0.85 2.29 13.79
CA CYS A 222 0.07 1.83 12.76
C CYS A 222 0.49 2.98 11.87
N TYR A 223 1.65 2.87 11.23
CA TYR A 223 1.91 3.67 10.03
C TYR A 223 0.90 3.32 8.95
N VAL A 224 0.54 4.29 8.12
CA VAL A 224 -0.27 4.10 6.93
C VAL A 224 0.51 4.58 5.71
N ILE A 225 0.65 3.72 4.70
CA ILE A 225 1.29 4.02 3.43
C ILE A 225 0.27 3.83 2.31
N ALA A 226 -0.01 4.91 1.58
CA ALA A 226 -1.05 4.93 0.56
C ALA A 226 -0.50 5.50 -0.75
N ALA A 227 -0.01 4.61 -1.63
CA ALA A 227 0.34 4.96 -3.00
C ALA A 227 -0.93 5.19 -3.82
N ALA A 228 -0.92 6.16 -4.73
CA ALA A 228 -2.13 6.61 -5.42
C ALA A 228 -1.97 6.74 -6.93
N GLN A 229 -2.99 6.33 -7.68
CA GLN A 229 -3.18 6.77 -9.05
C GLN A 229 -3.62 8.23 -9.07
N THR A 230 -3.16 9.00 -10.06
CA THR A 230 -3.49 10.41 -10.23
C THR A 230 -3.80 10.78 -11.67
N GLY A 231 -4.53 11.87 -11.84
CA GLY A 231 -4.79 12.49 -13.16
C GLY A 231 -5.73 11.69 -14.05
N THR A 232 -5.74 12.03 -15.33
CA THR A 232 -6.65 11.48 -16.34
C THR A 232 -6.05 10.24 -16.99
N HIS A 233 -6.65 9.07 -16.76
CA HIS A 233 -6.25 7.79 -17.35
C HIS A 233 -6.81 7.60 -18.76
N ASN A 234 -8.08 7.97 -18.92
CA ASN A 234 -8.83 7.88 -20.16
C ASN A 234 -10.04 8.85 -20.12
N LYS A 235 -10.90 8.80 -21.14
CA LYS A 235 -12.06 9.71 -21.25
C LYS A 235 -13.09 9.59 -20.11
N LYS A 236 -13.06 8.49 -19.34
CA LYS A 236 -14.05 8.18 -18.30
C LYS A 236 -13.48 8.21 -16.88
N ARG A 237 -12.16 8.12 -16.73
CA ARG A 237 -11.55 7.90 -15.43
C ARG A 237 -10.47 8.93 -15.09
N VAL A 238 -10.71 9.62 -13.98
CA VAL A 238 -9.77 10.56 -13.36
C VAL A 238 -9.57 10.13 -11.92
N SER A 239 -8.32 10.05 -11.48
CA SER A 239 -7.95 9.71 -10.10
C SER A 239 -7.47 10.92 -9.33
N TRP A 240 -7.70 10.88 -8.01
CA TRP A 240 -7.48 11.98 -7.08
C TRP A 240 -5.99 12.28 -6.84
N GLY A 241 -5.15 11.27 -6.76
CA GLY A 241 -3.76 11.43 -6.35
C GLY A 241 -3.57 11.52 -4.84
N HIS A 242 -2.65 12.39 -4.42
CA HIS A 242 -2.34 12.64 -3.01
C HIS A 242 -1.81 11.40 -2.28
N ALA A 243 -0.92 10.62 -2.93
CA ALA A 243 -0.19 9.54 -2.26
C ALA A 243 0.45 10.07 -0.97
N MET A 244 0.33 9.34 0.15
CA MET A 244 0.77 9.86 1.45
C MET A 244 1.32 8.79 2.38
N VAL A 245 2.07 9.25 3.37
CA VAL A 245 2.52 8.48 4.53
C VAL A 245 2.04 9.17 5.79
N ILE A 246 1.45 8.39 6.69
CA ILE A 246 0.88 8.87 7.96
C ILE A 246 1.51 8.08 9.09
N ASP A 247 1.94 8.78 10.14
CA ASP A 247 2.51 8.16 11.34
C ASP A 247 1.43 7.56 12.27
N PRO A 248 1.80 6.77 13.29
CA PRO A 248 0.85 6.16 14.22
C PRO A 248 0.06 7.16 15.08
N TRP A 249 0.45 8.43 15.08
CA TRP A 249 -0.27 9.51 15.77
C TRP A 249 -1.32 10.18 14.88
N GLY A 250 -1.33 9.87 13.57
CA GLY A 250 -2.22 10.44 12.57
C GLY A 250 -1.66 11.69 11.88
N THR A 251 -0.36 11.96 12.02
CA THR A 251 0.31 13.05 11.31
C THR A 251 0.66 12.63 9.90
N ILE A 252 0.31 13.43 8.91
CA ILE A 252 0.79 13.24 7.53
C ILE A 252 2.26 13.69 7.51
N ILE A 253 3.18 12.73 7.35
CA ILE A 253 4.63 13.00 7.34
C ILE A 253 5.20 13.21 5.93
N ALA A 254 4.48 12.76 4.90
CA ALA A 254 4.80 13.05 3.50
C ALA A 254 3.53 12.92 2.64
N GLN A 255 3.39 13.76 1.61
CA GLN A 255 2.25 13.74 0.69
C GLN A 255 2.65 14.26 -0.70
N CYS A 256 2.16 13.59 -1.77
CA CYS A 256 2.21 14.11 -3.14
C CYS A 256 1.13 15.18 -3.39
N SER A 257 1.35 15.98 -4.44
CA SER A 257 0.32 16.83 -5.04
C SER A 257 -0.59 16.01 -6.00
N GLU A 258 -1.22 16.68 -6.96
CA GLU A 258 -2.06 16.05 -8.00
C GLU A 258 -1.27 15.50 -9.22
N LYS A 259 0.06 15.65 -9.27
CA LYS A 259 0.90 15.24 -10.40
C LYS A 259 1.59 13.90 -10.12
N PRO A 260 1.93 13.11 -11.16
CA PRO A 260 2.82 11.96 -10.98
C PRO A 260 4.11 12.39 -10.27
N ASP A 261 4.47 11.69 -9.20
CA ASP A 261 5.66 11.98 -8.39
C ASP A 261 6.01 10.78 -7.47
N MET A 262 7.02 10.97 -6.65
CA MET A 262 7.43 10.04 -5.61
C MET A 262 7.83 10.82 -4.37
N ILE A 263 7.23 10.50 -3.24
CA ILE A 263 7.62 11.02 -1.92
C ILE A 263 8.46 10.01 -1.16
N LEU A 264 9.25 10.54 -0.23
CA LEU A 264 10.08 9.76 0.69
C LEU A 264 9.65 10.02 2.12
N ALA A 265 9.67 8.99 2.96
CA ALA A 265 9.42 9.11 4.38
C ALA A 265 10.28 8.11 5.16
N GLU A 266 10.70 8.49 6.37
CA GLU A 266 11.33 7.59 7.33
C GLU A 266 10.27 6.85 8.14
N ILE A 267 10.51 5.58 8.45
CA ILE A 267 9.66 4.77 9.31
C ILE A 267 10.37 4.54 10.65
N ASP A 268 9.89 5.21 11.67
CA ASP A 268 10.40 5.11 13.04
C ASP A 268 9.53 4.15 13.87
N LEU A 269 9.98 2.91 14.02
CA LEU A 269 9.27 1.92 14.83
C LEU A 269 9.36 2.18 16.33
N ASP A 270 10.30 3.01 16.79
CA ASP A 270 10.37 3.38 18.19
C ASP A 270 9.29 4.43 18.51
N LEU A 271 8.99 5.36 17.59
CA LEU A 271 7.81 6.22 17.69
C LEU A 271 6.52 5.40 17.78
N LEU A 272 6.36 4.38 16.94
CA LEU A 272 5.19 3.49 16.99
C LEU A 272 5.04 2.81 18.37
N LYS A 273 6.14 2.28 18.92
CA LYS A 273 6.14 1.67 20.26
C LYS A 273 5.76 2.68 21.35
N GLN A 274 6.32 3.91 21.28
CA GLN A 274 6.01 4.98 22.24
C GLN A 274 4.53 5.37 22.18
N VAL A 275 3.95 5.52 20.99
CA VAL A 275 2.52 5.83 20.82
C VAL A 275 1.65 4.75 21.47
N ARG A 276 1.95 3.47 21.21
CA ARG A 276 1.21 2.34 21.78
C ARG A 276 1.37 2.19 23.30
N GLN A 277 2.54 2.55 23.85
CA GLN A 277 2.79 2.53 25.28
C GLN A 277 2.13 3.70 26.01
N ASN A 278 2.22 4.90 25.45
CA ASN A 278 1.69 6.10 26.08
C ASN A 278 0.16 6.17 26.04
N MET A 279 -0.46 5.59 25.01
CA MET A 279 -1.91 5.51 24.85
C MET A 279 -2.33 4.09 24.43
N PRO A 280 -2.42 3.14 25.37
CA PRO A 280 -2.63 1.72 25.05
C PRO A 280 -4.10 1.42 24.68
N CYS A 281 -4.57 1.99 23.57
CA CYS A 281 -5.96 1.88 23.10
C CYS A 281 -6.44 0.42 22.97
N GLU A 282 -5.56 -0.50 22.57
CA GLU A 282 -5.91 -1.92 22.46
C GLU A 282 -6.30 -2.52 23.81
N ASN A 283 -5.60 -2.15 24.89
CA ASN A 283 -5.88 -2.63 26.25
C ASN A 283 -7.18 -2.02 26.82
N HIS A 284 -7.61 -0.88 26.29
CA HIS A 284 -8.82 -0.20 26.75
C HIS A 284 -10.08 -0.66 26.02
N ARG A 285 -9.96 -1.57 25.03
CA ARG A 285 -11.14 -2.09 24.30
C ARG A 285 -12.03 -2.91 25.23
N ARG A 286 -13.31 -2.59 25.21
CA ARG A 286 -14.35 -3.23 26.03
C ARG A 286 -14.90 -4.48 25.32
N THR A 287 -14.05 -5.50 25.17
CA THR A 287 -14.42 -6.77 24.51
C THR A 287 -15.42 -7.60 25.32
N ASP A 288 -15.75 -7.14 26.51
CA ASP A 288 -16.86 -7.59 27.33
C ASP A 288 -18.23 -7.02 26.88
N LEU A 289 -18.23 -5.88 26.15
CA LEU A 289 -19.44 -5.20 25.67
C LEU A 289 -19.67 -5.33 24.17
N TYR A 290 -18.59 -5.46 23.41
CA TYR A 290 -18.65 -5.64 21.95
C TYR A 290 -17.63 -6.68 21.51
N PRO A 291 -17.89 -7.44 20.42
CA PRO A 291 -17.00 -8.50 19.99
C PRO A 291 -15.63 -7.96 19.61
N LYS A 292 -14.57 -8.66 20.01
CA LYS A 292 -13.21 -8.42 19.51
C LYS A 292 -13.17 -8.76 18.03
N VAL A 293 -12.60 -7.88 17.21
CA VAL A 293 -12.24 -8.21 15.84
C VAL A 293 -11.17 -9.30 15.91
N LYS A 294 -11.54 -10.53 15.60
CA LYS A 294 -10.64 -11.67 15.66
C LYS A 294 -9.71 -11.68 14.44
N PRO A 295 -8.43 -11.98 14.60
CA PRO A 295 -7.67 -12.55 13.49
C PRO A 295 -8.35 -13.89 13.13
N LEU A 296 -8.58 -14.12 11.85
CA LEU A 296 -9.14 -15.38 11.35
C LEU A 296 -8.13 -16.49 11.49
#